data_c68ba6301501d47bc3bd9e475760c91e
#
_entry.id   c68ba6301501d47bc3bd9e475760c91e
#
_cell.length_a   1.000
_cell.length_b   1.000
_cell.length_c   1.000
_cell.angle_alpha   90.00
_cell.angle_beta   90.00
_cell.angle_gamma   90.00
#
_symmetry.space_group_name_H-M   'P 1'
#
loop_
_entity.id
_entity.type
_entity.pdbx_description
1 polymer ?
#
loop_
_entity_poly.entity_id
_entity_poly.type
_entity_poly.pdbx_seq_one_letter_code
_entity_poly.pdbx_strand_id
1 'polypeptide(L)'
;MLGEQKEIQEVKNAYEAYEKINEIDPYDIEELKHIHGIMTKYLIDESGCFRHGEEGVFNGEECIFMAPPARFVPHLMEELFDWMEREKEEVHPLILSCVFHYEFVFIHPFTDGNGRMARLWHTAILAKWNPIFESGTPHSHYFSDELGVPIFFANLCDKM
;
A
#
# COMPACT_ATOMS: atom_id res chain seq x y z
N MET A 1 -9.07 -7.74 25.29
CA MET A 1 -9.02 -9.11 24.68
C MET A 1 -9.34 -9.11 23.18
N LEU A 2 -10.40 -8.49 22.68
CA LEU A 2 -10.68 -8.45 21.22
C LEU A 2 -9.67 -7.61 20.42
N GLY A 3 -9.11 -6.52 20.99
CA GLY A 3 -8.07 -5.70 20.36
C GLY A 3 -6.78 -6.48 20.10
N GLU A 4 -6.28 -7.19 21.09
CA GLU A 4 -5.05 -7.99 20.98
C GLU A 4 -5.15 -9.09 19.90
N GLN A 5 -6.34 -9.70 19.71
CA GLN A 5 -6.54 -10.71 18.66
C GLN A 5 -6.50 -10.10 17.26
N LYS A 6 -7.09 -8.92 17.08
CA LYS A 6 -7.05 -8.20 15.81
C LYS A 6 -5.62 -7.79 15.44
N GLU A 7 -4.88 -7.22 16.39
CA GLU A 7 -3.47 -6.82 16.20
C GLU A 7 -2.58 -8.02 15.83
N ILE A 8 -2.76 -9.17 16.51
CA ILE A 8 -2.03 -10.41 16.17
C ILE A 8 -2.38 -10.86 14.76
N GLN A 9 -3.65 -10.78 14.35
CA GLN A 9 -4.05 -11.15 13.00
C GLN A 9 -3.48 -10.20 11.95
N GLU A 10 -3.43 -8.88 12.21
CA GLU A 10 -2.79 -7.90 11.34
C GLU A 10 -1.32 -8.21 11.10
N VAL A 11 -0.56 -8.52 12.18
CA VAL A 11 0.85 -8.89 12.07
C VAL A 11 1.05 -10.17 11.25
N LYS A 12 0.22 -11.19 11.48
CA LYS A 12 0.29 -12.45 10.71
C LYS A 12 0.02 -12.23 9.23
N ASN A 13 -1.01 -11.45 8.91
CA ASN A 13 -1.38 -11.14 7.53
C ASN A 13 -0.28 -10.33 6.83
N ALA A 14 0.27 -9.33 7.53
CA ALA A 14 1.37 -8.54 6.99
C ALA A 14 2.60 -9.42 6.71
N TYR A 15 2.96 -10.31 7.64
CA TYR A 15 4.06 -11.25 7.43
C TYR A 15 3.82 -12.14 6.19
N GLU A 16 2.62 -12.75 6.08
CA GLU A 16 2.24 -13.59 4.94
C GLU A 16 2.30 -12.83 3.60
N ALA A 17 1.84 -11.57 3.59
CA ALA A 17 1.89 -10.74 2.39
C ALA A 17 3.33 -10.37 1.99
N TYR A 18 4.18 -10.02 2.96
CA TYR A 18 5.59 -9.69 2.69
C TYR A 18 6.43 -10.90 2.25
N GLU A 19 6.11 -12.12 2.68
CA GLU A 19 6.78 -13.33 2.18
C GLU A 19 6.58 -13.55 0.68
N LYS A 20 5.52 -12.97 0.10
CA LYS A 20 5.23 -13.07 -1.34
C LYS A 20 5.89 -11.99 -2.19
N ILE A 21 6.65 -11.09 -1.62
CA ILE A 21 7.17 -9.90 -2.31
C ILE A 21 7.94 -10.23 -3.59
N ASN A 22 8.66 -11.36 -3.61
CA ASN A 22 9.44 -11.81 -4.76
C ASN A 22 8.60 -12.50 -5.85
N GLU A 23 7.37 -12.89 -5.50
CA GLU A 23 6.43 -13.54 -6.42
C GLU A 23 5.51 -12.52 -7.10
N ILE A 24 5.36 -11.33 -6.52
CA ILE A 24 4.46 -10.26 -6.99
C ILE A 24 4.94 -9.71 -8.34
N ASP A 25 4.02 -9.61 -9.29
CA ASP A 25 4.19 -8.69 -10.41
C ASP A 25 3.61 -7.31 -10.04
N PRO A 26 4.48 -6.30 -9.77
CA PRO A 26 4.01 -4.99 -9.30
C PRO A 26 3.27 -4.18 -10.36
N TYR A 27 3.17 -4.67 -11.58
CA TYR A 27 2.44 -4.05 -12.69
C TYR A 27 1.08 -4.70 -12.95
N ASP A 28 0.69 -5.73 -12.15
CA ASP A 28 -0.61 -6.39 -12.24
C ASP A 28 -1.57 -5.92 -11.14
N ILE A 29 -2.67 -5.30 -11.53
CA ILE A 29 -3.71 -4.80 -10.62
C ILE A 29 -4.46 -5.94 -9.91
N GLU A 30 -4.57 -7.11 -10.50
CA GLU A 30 -5.21 -8.27 -9.86
C GLU A 30 -4.31 -8.86 -8.77
N GLU A 31 -2.99 -8.82 -8.96
CA GLU A 31 -2.02 -9.15 -7.90
C GLU A 31 -2.15 -8.17 -6.71
N LEU A 32 -2.34 -6.87 -6.97
CA LEU A 32 -2.60 -5.89 -5.90
C LEU A 32 -3.81 -6.29 -5.06
N LYS A 33 -4.92 -6.62 -5.70
CA LYS A 33 -6.15 -7.05 -5.01
C LYS A 33 -5.93 -8.36 -4.25
N HIS A 34 -5.22 -9.31 -4.86
CA HIS A 34 -4.89 -10.59 -4.22
C HIS A 34 -4.07 -10.38 -2.93
N ILE A 35 -3.01 -9.58 -3.00
CA ILE A 35 -2.15 -9.29 -1.83
C ILE A 35 -2.92 -8.49 -0.76
N HIS A 36 -3.78 -7.54 -1.17
CA HIS A 36 -4.68 -6.88 -0.23
C HIS A 36 -5.62 -7.89 0.46
N GLY A 37 -6.11 -8.88 -0.27
CA GLY A 37 -6.91 -9.98 0.28
C GLY A 37 -6.17 -10.75 1.39
N ILE A 38 -4.88 -11.01 1.21
CA ILE A 38 -4.02 -11.61 2.23
C ILE A 38 -3.83 -10.66 3.41
N MET A 39 -3.47 -9.40 3.13
CA MET A 39 -3.17 -8.37 4.13
C MET A 39 -4.33 -8.09 5.09
N THR A 40 -5.57 -8.21 4.61
CA THR A 40 -6.78 -7.85 5.35
C THR A 40 -7.67 -9.05 5.71
N LYS A 41 -7.17 -10.27 5.49
CA LYS A 41 -7.88 -11.52 5.75
C LYS A 41 -8.38 -11.59 7.20
N TYR A 42 -9.67 -11.86 7.38
CA TYR A 42 -10.36 -11.91 8.68
C TYR A 42 -10.44 -10.58 9.45
N LEU A 43 -10.09 -9.47 8.82
CA LEU A 43 -10.11 -8.14 9.45
C LEU A 43 -11.28 -7.28 8.95
N ILE A 44 -11.60 -7.42 7.66
CA ILE A 44 -12.67 -6.67 6.98
C ILE A 44 -13.41 -7.57 5.99
N ASP A 45 -14.65 -7.20 5.67
CA ASP A 45 -15.49 -7.95 4.73
C ASP A 45 -15.09 -7.73 3.27
N GLU A 46 -14.63 -6.53 2.90
CA GLU A 46 -14.23 -6.14 1.53
C GLU A 46 -12.75 -6.49 1.23
N SER A 47 -12.25 -7.59 1.79
CA SER A 47 -10.87 -8.04 1.59
C SER A 47 -10.61 -8.38 0.12
N GLY A 48 -9.60 -7.76 -0.50
CA GLY A 48 -9.25 -7.96 -1.90
C GLY A 48 -10.11 -7.21 -2.92
N CYS A 49 -11.02 -6.34 -2.45
CA CYS A 49 -11.90 -5.57 -3.32
C CYS A 49 -11.71 -4.07 -3.11
N PHE A 50 -11.82 -3.28 -4.17
CA PHE A 50 -11.87 -1.84 -4.04
C PHE A 50 -13.12 -1.41 -3.26
N ARG A 51 -12.98 -0.32 -2.50
CA ARG A 51 -14.07 0.21 -1.67
C ARG A 51 -15.29 0.64 -2.49
N HIS A 52 -16.44 0.51 -1.88
CA HIS A 52 -17.70 1.03 -2.39
C HIS A 52 -18.14 2.28 -1.62
N GLY A 53 -17.63 2.46 -0.39
CA GLY A 53 -17.91 3.61 0.47
C GLY A 53 -17.04 4.82 0.13
N GLU A 54 -17.51 6.00 0.55
CA GLU A 54 -16.72 7.23 0.50
C GLU A 54 -15.77 7.25 1.70
N GLU A 55 -14.52 7.68 1.46
CA GLU A 55 -13.47 7.71 2.47
C GLU A 55 -12.89 9.12 2.60
N GLY A 56 -12.47 9.47 3.82
CA GLY A 56 -11.84 10.75 4.10
C GLY A 56 -11.06 10.72 5.40
N VAL A 57 -10.07 11.59 5.50
CA VAL A 57 -9.29 11.80 6.72
C VAL A 57 -9.82 13.03 7.44
N PHE A 58 -10.18 12.85 8.71
CA PHE A 58 -10.75 13.91 9.54
C PHE A 58 -9.86 14.16 10.77
N ASN A 59 -9.75 15.44 11.14
CA ASN A 59 -9.21 15.84 12.43
C ASN A 59 -10.36 16.49 13.25
N GLY A 60 -10.98 15.68 14.11
CA GLY A 60 -12.22 16.07 14.78
C GLY A 60 -13.35 16.21 13.75
N GLU A 61 -13.94 17.40 13.65
CA GLU A 61 -15.01 17.71 12.67
C GLU A 61 -14.47 18.26 11.34
N GLU A 62 -13.17 18.57 11.25
CA GLU A 62 -12.55 19.13 10.07
C GLU A 62 -12.10 18.01 9.10
N CYS A 63 -12.60 18.05 7.87
CA CYS A 63 -12.14 17.18 6.80
C CYS A 63 -10.81 17.71 6.27
N ILE A 64 -9.71 16.99 6.56
CA ILE A 64 -8.37 17.33 6.07
C ILE A 64 -8.18 16.87 4.63
N PHE A 65 -8.70 15.70 4.31
CA PHE A 65 -8.59 15.08 3.00
C PHE A 65 -9.85 14.27 2.71
N MET A 66 -10.38 14.42 1.50
CA MET A 66 -11.45 13.59 0.96
C MET A 66 -10.90 12.79 -0.22
N ALA A 67 -10.92 11.47 -0.10
CA ALA A 67 -10.53 10.60 -1.19
C ALA A 67 -11.50 10.77 -2.40
N PRO A 68 -11.05 10.47 -3.62
CA PRO A 68 -11.92 10.48 -4.79
C PRO A 68 -13.17 9.63 -4.56
N PRO A 69 -14.34 10.01 -5.15
CA PRO A 69 -15.56 9.21 -5.02
C PRO A 69 -15.34 7.74 -5.42
N ALA A 70 -15.90 6.82 -4.64
CA ALA A 70 -15.68 5.37 -4.80
C ALA A 70 -15.92 4.86 -6.23
N ARG A 71 -16.90 5.42 -6.94
CA ARG A 71 -17.19 5.07 -8.34
C ARG A 71 -16.06 5.32 -9.33
N PHE A 72 -15.09 6.19 -8.99
CA PHE A 72 -13.94 6.49 -9.84
C PHE A 72 -12.71 5.65 -9.49
N VAL A 73 -12.70 5.00 -8.33
CA VAL A 73 -11.54 4.22 -7.85
C VAL A 73 -11.07 3.17 -8.86
N PRO A 74 -11.93 2.32 -9.45
CA PRO A 74 -11.47 1.34 -10.43
C PRO A 74 -10.73 1.98 -11.61
N HIS A 75 -11.30 3.05 -12.17
CA HIS A 75 -10.72 3.75 -13.30
C HIS A 75 -9.37 4.43 -12.95
N LEU A 76 -9.30 5.11 -11.79
CA LEU A 76 -8.08 5.76 -11.33
C LEU A 76 -6.96 4.73 -11.09
N MET A 77 -7.31 3.57 -10.56
CA MET A 77 -6.34 2.48 -10.36
C MET A 77 -5.88 1.88 -11.68
N GLU A 78 -6.76 1.68 -12.66
CA GLU A 78 -6.40 1.26 -14.01
C GLU A 78 -5.45 2.28 -14.66
N GLU A 79 -5.76 3.58 -14.62
CA GLU A 79 -4.88 4.63 -15.14
C GLU A 79 -3.50 4.64 -14.47
N LEU A 80 -3.43 4.43 -13.15
CA LEU A 80 -2.16 4.36 -12.42
C LEU A 80 -1.32 3.15 -12.85
N PHE A 81 -1.93 1.98 -12.99
CA PHE A 81 -1.23 0.77 -13.43
C PHE A 81 -0.81 0.85 -14.90
N ASP A 82 -1.66 1.37 -15.78
CA ASP A 82 -1.33 1.63 -17.19
C ASP A 82 -0.17 2.63 -17.32
N TRP A 83 -0.14 3.66 -16.46
CA TRP A 83 0.97 4.59 -16.42
C TRP A 83 2.27 3.88 -15.98
N MET A 84 2.23 3.10 -14.91
CA MET A 84 3.41 2.35 -14.45
C MET A 84 3.96 1.41 -15.52
N GLU A 85 3.08 0.65 -16.18
CA GLU A 85 3.47 -0.30 -17.25
C GLU A 85 4.13 0.42 -18.42
N ARG A 86 3.60 1.59 -18.82
CA ARG A 86 4.16 2.40 -19.91
C ARG A 86 5.50 3.02 -19.54
N GLU A 87 5.66 3.48 -18.32
CA GLU A 87 6.83 4.26 -17.90
C GLU A 87 7.95 3.41 -17.26
N LYS A 88 7.76 2.12 -17.04
CA LYS A 88 8.68 1.25 -16.30
C LYS A 88 10.10 1.19 -16.86
N GLU A 89 10.28 1.42 -18.16
CA GLU A 89 11.59 1.42 -18.84
C GLU A 89 12.20 2.83 -18.93
N GLU A 90 11.38 3.88 -18.83
CA GLU A 90 11.80 5.28 -19.01
C GLU A 90 12.04 6.00 -17.67
N VAL A 91 11.25 5.65 -16.64
CA VAL A 91 11.32 6.28 -15.33
C VAL A 91 12.13 5.42 -14.37
N HIS A 92 13.09 6.05 -13.68
CA HIS A 92 13.90 5.34 -12.69
C HIS A 92 13.02 4.71 -11.60
N PRO A 93 13.20 3.43 -11.23
CA PRO A 93 12.32 2.71 -10.29
C PRO A 93 12.12 3.36 -8.93
N LEU A 94 13.11 4.08 -8.39
CA LEU A 94 12.95 4.89 -7.18
C LEU A 94 11.89 5.99 -7.35
N ILE A 95 11.87 6.65 -8.51
CA ILE A 95 10.89 7.70 -8.79
C ILE A 95 9.52 7.08 -9.03
N LEU A 96 9.46 6.02 -9.84
CA LEU A 96 8.24 5.30 -10.17
C LEU A 96 7.55 4.79 -8.90
N SER A 97 8.30 4.18 -7.98
CA SER A 97 7.77 3.67 -6.71
C SER A 97 7.26 4.79 -5.78
N CYS A 98 7.93 5.95 -5.78
CA CYS A 98 7.47 7.12 -5.02
C CYS A 98 6.17 7.71 -5.58
N VAL A 99 6.07 7.83 -6.92
CA VAL A 99 4.86 8.34 -7.59
C VAL A 99 3.70 7.36 -7.35
N PHE A 100 3.94 6.06 -7.52
CA PHE A 100 2.92 5.06 -7.19
C PHE A 100 2.42 5.20 -5.76
N HIS A 101 3.33 5.28 -4.78
CA HIS A 101 2.98 5.41 -3.37
C HIS A 101 2.08 6.63 -3.12
N TYR A 102 2.47 7.77 -3.67
CA TYR A 102 1.72 9.02 -3.53
C TYR A 102 0.31 8.91 -4.13
N GLU A 103 0.21 8.50 -5.40
CA GLU A 103 -1.06 8.37 -6.12
C GLU A 103 -1.97 7.32 -5.46
N PHE A 104 -1.41 6.18 -5.05
CA PHE A 104 -2.15 5.13 -4.37
C PHE A 104 -2.77 5.62 -3.05
N VAL A 105 -2.00 6.33 -2.22
CA VAL A 105 -2.49 6.91 -0.97
C VAL A 105 -3.55 7.98 -1.24
N PHE A 106 -3.39 8.76 -2.31
CA PHE A 106 -4.36 9.78 -2.73
C PHE A 106 -5.68 9.15 -3.21
N ILE A 107 -5.63 8.12 -4.05
CA ILE A 107 -6.81 7.38 -4.54
C ILE A 107 -7.52 6.68 -3.38
N HIS A 108 -6.75 6.18 -2.41
CA HIS A 108 -7.26 5.46 -1.23
C HIS A 108 -8.20 4.32 -1.62
N PRO A 109 -7.73 3.32 -2.39
CA PRO A 109 -8.61 2.42 -3.11
C PRO A 109 -9.36 1.40 -2.24
N PHE A 110 -8.94 1.16 -1.00
CA PHE A 110 -9.52 0.16 -0.12
C PHE A 110 -10.16 0.78 1.12
N THR A 111 -11.07 0.06 1.76
CA THR A 111 -11.70 0.47 3.01
C THR A 111 -10.73 0.46 4.20
N ASP A 112 -9.73 -0.43 4.20
CA ASP A 112 -8.66 -0.50 5.19
C ASP A 112 -7.39 -1.05 4.53
N GLY A 113 -6.23 -0.85 5.16
CA GLY A 113 -4.96 -1.40 4.72
C GLY A 113 -4.23 -0.60 3.65
N ASN A 114 -4.74 0.57 3.23
CA ASN A 114 -4.11 1.38 2.17
C ASN A 114 -2.65 1.73 2.48
N GLY A 115 -2.33 2.17 3.70
CA GLY A 115 -0.96 2.50 4.08
C GLY A 115 -0.02 1.28 4.09
N ARG A 116 -0.50 0.12 4.54
CA ARG A 116 0.25 -1.15 4.51
C ARG A 116 0.52 -1.59 3.07
N MET A 117 -0.50 -1.52 2.22
CA MET A 117 -0.38 -1.85 0.80
C MET A 117 0.54 -0.90 0.05
N ALA A 118 0.43 0.40 0.29
CA ALA A 118 1.31 1.39 -0.34
C ALA A 118 2.79 1.10 -0.06
N ARG A 119 3.14 0.76 1.18
CA ARG A 119 4.51 0.40 1.57
C ARG A 119 4.97 -0.92 0.95
N LEU A 120 4.13 -1.95 1.00
CA LEU A 120 4.46 -3.24 0.41
C LEU A 120 4.68 -3.10 -1.10
N TRP A 121 3.80 -2.40 -1.80
CA TRP A 121 3.89 -2.23 -3.26
C TRP A 121 5.09 -1.39 -3.68
N HIS A 122 5.37 -0.31 -2.93
CA HIS A 122 6.62 0.44 -3.09
C HIS A 122 7.85 -0.47 -3.01
N THR A 123 7.88 -1.36 -2.01
CA THR A 123 8.99 -2.31 -1.84
C THR A 123 9.00 -3.35 -2.98
N ALA A 124 7.85 -3.84 -3.43
CA ALA A 124 7.76 -4.80 -4.54
C ALA A 124 8.30 -4.22 -5.86
N ILE A 125 7.97 -2.96 -6.18
CA ILE A 125 8.54 -2.26 -7.34
C ILE A 125 10.07 -2.19 -7.24
N LEU A 126 10.60 -1.84 -6.08
CA LEU A 126 12.04 -1.75 -5.86
C LEU A 126 12.72 -3.12 -5.87
N ALA A 127 12.11 -4.14 -5.31
CA ALA A 127 12.62 -5.52 -5.30
C ALA A 127 12.71 -6.09 -6.73
N LYS A 128 11.71 -5.80 -7.57
CA LYS A 128 11.73 -6.18 -8.99
C LYS A 128 12.91 -5.56 -9.75
N TRP A 129 13.30 -4.34 -9.38
CA TRP A 129 14.44 -3.66 -9.97
C TRP A 129 15.78 -4.13 -9.40
N ASN A 130 15.89 -4.31 -8.07
CA ASN A 130 17.15 -4.67 -7.42
C ASN A 130 16.89 -5.57 -6.21
N PRO A 131 17.46 -6.82 -6.22
CA PRO A 131 17.28 -7.79 -5.15
C PRO A 131 17.70 -7.34 -3.75
N ILE A 132 18.46 -6.26 -3.61
CA ILE A 132 18.80 -5.71 -2.29
C ILE A 132 17.55 -5.29 -1.50
N PHE A 133 16.46 -4.98 -2.20
CA PHE A 133 15.19 -4.60 -1.58
C PHE A 133 14.27 -5.79 -1.28
N GLU A 134 14.63 -7.02 -1.71
CA GLU A 134 13.86 -8.24 -1.46
C GLU A 134 13.84 -8.62 0.02
N SER A 135 14.95 -8.46 0.70
CA SER A 135 15.04 -8.72 2.13
C SER A 135 14.43 -7.56 2.89
N GLY A 136 13.12 -7.60 3.10
CA GLY A 136 12.36 -6.66 3.95
C GLY A 136 12.78 -6.68 5.41
N THR A 137 14.03 -7.05 5.71
CA THR A 137 14.54 -7.16 7.05
C THR A 137 15.70 -6.28 7.26
N PRO A 138 16.85 -6.16 7.22
CA PRO A 138 17.59 -5.27 8.13
C PRO A 138 17.77 -3.84 7.65
N HIS A 139 17.39 -3.47 6.44
CA HIS A 139 17.51 -2.05 6.00
C HIS A 139 16.45 -1.14 6.62
N SER A 140 15.37 -1.70 7.15
CA SER A 140 14.36 -0.93 7.90
C SER A 140 14.93 -0.31 9.18
N HIS A 141 15.97 -0.88 9.78
CA HIS A 141 16.61 -0.34 10.97
C HIS A 141 17.34 0.99 10.75
N TYR A 142 17.72 1.31 9.52
CA TYR A 142 18.39 2.58 9.21
C TYR A 142 17.42 3.70 8.81
N PHE A 143 16.18 3.37 8.48
CA PHE A 143 15.19 4.32 7.98
C PHE A 143 13.81 4.17 8.62
N SER A 144 13.68 3.39 9.69
CA SER A 144 12.40 3.18 10.35
C SER A 144 12.33 3.91 11.69
N ASP A 145 11.17 4.51 11.99
CA ASP A 145 10.75 4.80 13.34
C ASP A 145 10.46 3.51 14.13
N GLU A 146 10.08 3.63 15.37
CA GLU A 146 9.74 2.50 16.26
C GLU A 146 8.65 1.57 15.70
N LEU A 147 7.95 1.98 14.62
CA LEU A 147 6.89 1.23 13.94
C LEU A 147 7.36 0.54 12.66
N GLY A 148 8.66 0.58 12.32
CA GLY A 148 9.23 -0.08 11.13
C GLY A 148 8.92 0.61 9.80
N VAL A 149 8.48 1.87 9.83
CA VAL A 149 8.17 2.68 8.64
C VAL A 149 9.41 3.47 8.24
N PRO A 150 9.81 3.49 6.94
CA PRO A 150 10.87 4.38 6.49
C PRO A 150 10.57 5.82 6.90
N ILE A 151 11.45 6.46 7.67
CA ILE A 151 11.26 7.80 8.27
C ILE A 151 10.87 8.85 7.21
N PHE A 152 11.33 8.68 5.97
CA PHE A 152 11.01 9.60 4.88
C PHE A 152 9.53 9.62 4.51
N PHE A 153 8.82 8.49 4.67
CA PHE A 153 7.40 8.35 4.33
C PHE A 153 6.47 8.46 5.54
N ALA A 154 6.94 8.13 6.76
CA ALA A 154 6.16 8.29 7.98
C ALA A 154 5.72 9.74 8.17
N ASN A 155 6.61 10.71 7.92
CA ASN A 155 6.31 12.14 8.04
C ASN A 155 5.34 12.68 6.96
N LEU A 156 5.14 11.96 5.85
CA LEU A 156 4.13 12.32 4.85
C LEU A 156 2.76 11.70 5.20
N CYS A 157 2.74 10.45 5.71
CA CYS A 157 1.49 9.78 6.08
C CYS A 157 0.90 10.28 7.40
N ASP A 158 1.74 10.75 8.35
CA ASP A 158 1.28 11.33 9.63
C ASP A 158 0.78 12.78 9.49
N LYS A 159 0.94 13.40 8.33
CA LYS A 159 0.45 14.75 8.03
C LYS A 159 -0.69 14.80 7.02
N MET A 160 -1.11 13.64 6.50
CA MET A 160 -2.29 13.42 5.69
C MET A 160 -3.23 12.51 6.46
#